data_60eb32d9c5f0f1563a6c34b28f9fa2ab
#
_entry.id   60eb32d9c5f0f1563a6c34b28f9fa2ab
#
_cell.length_a   1.000
_cell.length_b   1.000
_cell.length_c   1.000
_cell.angle_alpha   90.00
_cell.angle_beta   90.00
_cell.angle_gamma   90.00
#
_symmetry.space_group_name_H-M   'P 1'
#
loop_
_entity.id
_entity.type
_entity.pdbx_description
1 polymer ?
#
loop_
_entity_poly.entity_id
_entity_poly.type
_entity_poly.pdbx_seq_one_letter_code
_entity_poly.pdbx_strand_id
1 'polypeptide(L)'
;MREKTKRLSSIILCLVFFFSFSTAVYAASYKYYDGGLKSATVNVENRLSNSTVYKNSVSAWNNTSTPVDIKTVPGSGYSYVIDGVYNDTWYGLYTPKDRQWLTSGRAGKFTIELNRKKLVSESNNFWQSVLVHELGHAFCLDDKPSSGNSSIMNYDRDRNTLIKPTSNDIAGVNNAY
;
A
#
# COMPACT_ATOMS: atom_id res chain seq x y z
N MET A 1 -27.40 -80.51 -12.53
CA MET A 1 -26.38 -79.63 -13.11
C MET A 1 -26.70 -78.20 -12.65
N ARG A 2 -25.85 -77.61 -11.78
CA ARG A 2 -26.05 -76.26 -11.24
C ARG A 2 -25.10 -75.29 -11.94
N GLU A 3 -25.64 -74.35 -12.72
CA GLU A 3 -24.85 -73.29 -13.31
C GLU A 3 -24.55 -72.23 -12.22
N LYS A 4 -23.27 -71.96 -12.03
CA LYS A 4 -22.78 -70.92 -11.16
C LYS A 4 -22.68 -69.65 -11.97
N THR A 5 -23.62 -68.72 -11.81
CA THR A 5 -23.56 -67.33 -12.32
C THR A 5 -22.49 -66.58 -11.55
N LYS A 6 -21.41 -66.20 -12.20
CA LYS A 6 -20.39 -65.31 -11.69
C LYS A 6 -20.92 -63.89 -11.79
N ARG A 7 -21.16 -63.24 -10.64
CA ARG A 7 -21.45 -61.80 -10.58
C ARG A 7 -20.13 -61.04 -10.74
N LEU A 8 -19.98 -60.37 -11.88
CA LEU A 8 -18.93 -59.37 -12.07
C LEU A 8 -19.32 -58.12 -11.33
N SER A 9 -18.66 -57.82 -10.22
CA SER A 9 -18.78 -56.54 -9.56
C SER A 9 -17.93 -55.52 -10.31
N SER A 10 -18.58 -54.63 -11.07
CA SER A 10 -17.95 -53.46 -11.66
C SER A 10 -17.63 -52.47 -10.57
N ILE A 11 -16.35 -52.35 -10.21
CA ILE A 11 -15.85 -51.25 -9.38
C ILE A 11 -15.71 -50.05 -10.31
N ILE A 12 -16.66 -49.13 -10.21
CA ILE A 12 -16.55 -47.81 -10.85
C ILE A 12 -15.57 -46.99 -10.00
N LEU A 13 -14.34 -46.89 -10.47
CA LEU A 13 -13.33 -46.01 -9.91
C LEU A 13 -13.65 -44.59 -10.35
N CYS A 14 -14.35 -43.82 -9.49
CA CYS A 14 -14.53 -42.38 -9.67
C CYS A 14 -13.18 -41.69 -9.49
N LEU A 15 -12.48 -41.44 -10.58
CA LEU A 15 -11.35 -40.53 -10.65
C LEU A 15 -11.89 -39.07 -10.48
N VAL A 16 -11.88 -38.58 -9.25
CA VAL A 16 -12.12 -37.19 -8.97
C VAL A 16 -10.86 -36.44 -9.38
N PHE A 17 -10.87 -35.84 -10.58
CA PHE A 17 -9.87 -34.87 -11.00
C PHE A 17 -10.05 -33.62 -10.18
N PHE A 18 -9.27 -33.46 -9.13
CA PHE A 18 -9.05 -32.14 -8.51
C PHE A 18 -8.30 -31.28 -9.52
N PHE A 19 -9.03 -30.49 -10.29
CA PHE A 19 -8.45 -29.36 -10.98
C PHE A 19 -8.03 -28.34 -9.92
N SER A 20 -6.79 -28.44 -9.46
CA SER A 20 -6.15 -27.37 -8.73
C SER A 20 -5.97 -26.21 -9.72
N PHE A 21 -6.91 -25.28 -9.73
CA PHE A 21 -6.69 -23.98 -10.36
C PHE A 21 -5.58 -23.29 -9.56
N SER A 22 -4.33 -23.53 -9.95
CA SER A 22 -3.26 -22.63 -9.57
C SER A 22 -3.55 -21.29 -10.24
N THR A 23 -4.22 -20.39 -9.52
CA THR A 23 -4.20 -18.99 -9.90
C THR A 23 -2.73 -18.59 -9.91
N ALA A 24 -2.17 -18.40 -11.09
CA ALA A 24 -0.87 -17.78 -11.23
C ALA A 24 -1.02 -16.41 -10.57
N VAL A 25 -0.57 -16.30 -9.33
CA VAL A 25 -0.35 -15.01 -8.69
C VAL A 25 0.76 -14.39 -9.53
N TYR A 26 0.39 -13.56 -10.49
CA TYR A 26 1.35 -12.67 -11.11
C TYR A 26 1.94 -11.86 -9.96
N ALA A 27 3.13 -12.24 -9.54
CA ALA A 27 3.93 -11.42 -8.66
C ALA A 27 4.12 -10.10 -9.39
N ALA A 28 3.30 -9.12 -9.06
CA ALA A 28 3.49 -7.78 -9.56
C ALA A 28 4.91 -7.41 -9.16
N SER A 29 5.78 -7.16 -10.14
CA SER A 29 7.15 -6.74 -9.86
C SER A 29 7.09 -5.39 -9.18
N TYR A 30 7.19 -5.39 -7.85
CA TYR A 30 7.28 -4.16 -7.09
C TYR A 30 8.69 -3.62 -7.22
N LYS A 31 8.79 -2.39 -7.63
CA LYS A 31 10.00 -1.62 -7.46
C LYS A 31 9.95 -1.04 -6.06
N TYR A 32 10.97 -1.32 -5.25
CA TYR A 32 11.04 -0.82 -3.89
C TYR A 32 11.74 0.52 -3.84
N TYR A 33 11.17 1.41 -3.05
CA TYR A 33 11.77 2.69 -2.72
C TYR A 33 12.78 2.50 -1.58
N ASP A 34 14.07 2.71 -1.84
CA ASP A 34 15.15 2.52 -0.85
C ASP A 34 15.07 3.49 0.33
N GLY A 35 14.36 4.61 0.20
CA GLY A 35 14.12 5.58 1.25
C GLY A 35 12.98 5.23 2.20
N GLY A 36 12.30 4.08 2.02
CA GLY A 36 11.23 3.65 2.91
C GLY A 36 11.71 3.37 4.33
N LEU A 37 10.77 3.30 5.27
CA LEU A 37 11.06 3.08 6.69
C LEU A 37 11.68 1.71 6.94
N LYS A 38 12.55 1.62 7.95
CA LYS A 38 13.10 0.37 8.46
C LYS A 38 12.11 -0.48 9.26
N SER A 39 11.02 0.13 9.72
CA SER A 39 9.96 -0.51 10.50
C SER A 39 8.60 -0.13 9.95
N ALA A 40 7.69 -1.08 9.87
CA ALA A 40 6.30 -0.84 9.51
C ALA A 40 5.51 -0.12 10.61
N THR A 41 6.00 -0.12 11.86
CA THR A 41 5.42 0.67 12.96
C THR A 41 6.11 2.04 13.03
N VAL A 42 5.33 3.11 13.03
CA VAL A 42 5.85 4.48 13.06
C VAL A 42 4.97 5.44 13.85
N ASN A 43 5.60 6.34 14.60
CA ASN A 43 4.94 7.45 15.27
C ASN A 43 4.92 8.67 14.33
N VAL A 44 3.74 9.23 14.08
CA VAL A 44 3.53 10.34 13.14
C VAL A 44 2.77 11.48 13.83
N GLU A 45 3.29 12.68 13.71
CA GLU A 45 2.61 13.89 14.12
C GLU A 45 1.75 14.42 12.95
N ASN A 46 0.50 14.71 13.25
CA ASN A 46 -0.42 15.34 12.29
C ASN A 46 -0.34 16.85 12.39
N ARG A 47 0.16 17.49 11.33
CA ARG A 47 0.20 18.95 11.15
C ARG A 47 -0.63 19.41 9.95
N LEU A 48 -1.50 18.55 9.41
CA LEU A 48 -2.41 18.94 8.32
C LEU A 48 -3.50 19.86 8.83
N SER A 49 -3.84 20.86 8.05
CA SER A 49 -5.02 21.70 8.26
C SER A 49 -6.33 20.89 8.20
N ASN A 50 -6.37 19.82 7.38
CA ASN A 50 -7.50 18.93 7.26
C ASN A 50 -7.26 17.60 8.02
N SER A 51 -7.67 17.57 9.29
CA SER A 51 -7.50 16.40 10.16
C SER A 51 -8.30 15.16 9.71
N THR A 52 -9.40 15.35 8.96
CA THR A 52 -10.21 14.24 8.43
C THR A 52 -9.44 13.49 7.36
N VAL A 53 -8.79 14.20 6.43
CA VAL A 53 -7.92 13.59 5.41
C VAL A 53 -6.82 12.75 6.08
N TYR A 54 -6.15 13.29 7.09
CA TYR A 54 -5.12 12.57 7.81
C TYR A 54 -5.65 11.27 8.45
N LYS A 55 -6.72 11.37 9.24
CA LYS A 55 -7.32 10.20 9.92
C LYS A 55 -7.73 9.10 8.94
N ASN A 56 -8.38 9.49 7.84
CA ASN A 56 -8.81 8.53 6.82
C ASN A 56 -7.62 7.86 6.14
N SER A 57 -6.55 8.60 5.84
CA SER A 57 -5.35 8.07 5.20
C SER A 57 -4.59 7.09 6.11
N VAL A 58 -4.44 7.41 7.39
CA VAL A 58 -3.88 6.51 8.40
C VAL A 58 -4.73 5.24 8.52
N SER A 59 -6.04 5.38 8.65
CA SER A 59 -6.96 4.24 8.71
C SER A 59 -6.90 3.38 7.44
N ALA A 60 -6.70 3.99 6.27
CA ALA A 60 -6.60 3.26 5.01
C ALA A 60 -5.42 2.28 5.00
N TRP A 61 -4.29 2.60 5.62
CA TRP A 61 -3.15 1.71 5.79
C TRP A 61 -3.28 0.78 6.99
N ASN A 62 -3.64 1.28 8.16
CA ASN A 62 -3.73 0.48 9.40
C ASN A 62 -4.80 -0.63 9.32
N ASN A 63 -5.81 -0.48 8.47
CA ASN A 63 -6.86 -1.49 8.26
C ASN A 63 -6.53 -2.49 7.15
N THR A 64 -5.29 -2.51 6.64
CA THR A 64 -4.83 -3.54 5.70
C THR A 64 -4.31 -4.78 6.45
N SER A 65 -4.10 -5.87 5.70
CA SER A 65 -3.43 -7.08 6.22
C SER A 65 -1.89 -6.98 6.22
N THR A 66 -1.34 -5.77 6.14
CA THR A 66 0.11 -5.51 6.24
C THR A 66 0.53 -5.34 7.70
N PRO A 67 1.84 -5.42 8.02
CA PRO A 67 2.35 -5.10 9.36
C PRO A 67 2.36 -3.60 9.69
N VAL A 68 1.77 -2.75 8.82
CA VAL A 68 1.74 -1.30 9.02
C VAL A 68 0.95 -0.92 10.27
N ASP A 69 1.58 -0.10 11.13
CA ASP A 69 0.97 0.45 12.33
C ASP A 69 1.42 1.92 12.50
N ILE A 70 0.60 2.84 12.01
CA ILE A 70 0.81 4.28 12.13
C ILE A 70 0.15 4.77 13.41
N LYS A 71 0.96 5.21 14.38
CA LYS A 71 0.50 5.79 15.64
C LYS A 71 0.53 7.30 15.56
N THR A 72 -0.62 7.92 15.71
CA THR A 72 -0.71 9.39 15.80
C THR A 72 -0.25 9.84 17.17
N VAL A 73 0.78 10.67 17.21
CA VAL A 73 1.36 11.20 18.45
C VAL A 73 1.49 12.72 18.37
N PRO A 74 1.34 13.45 19.48
CA PRO A 74 1.64 14.88 19.52
C PRO A 74 3.14 15.13 19.70
N GLY A 75 3.62 16.27 19.23
CA GLY A 75 4.95 16.77 19.55
C GLY A 75 6.01 16.57 18.46
N SER A 76 7.13 17.26 18.64
CA SER A 76 8.25 17.29 17.71
C SER A 76 9.20 16.10 17.91
N GLY A 77 9.95 15.76 16.86
CA GLY A 77 10.98 14.70 16.91
C GLY A 77 10.55 13.39 16.27
N TYR A 78 9.30 13.25 15.85
CA TYR A 78 8.76 12.11 15.11
C TYR A 78 8.72 12.39 13.60
N SER A 79 8.26 11.41 12.84
CA SER A 79 7.79 11.65 11.48
C SER A 79 6.58 12.58 11.52
N TYR A 80 6.35 13.39 10.50
CA TYR A 80 5.17 14.25 10.46
C TYR A 80 4.61 14.43 9.05
N VAL A 81 3.33 14.76 9.00
CA VAL A 81 2.62 15.13 7.78
C VAL A 81 2.14 16.57 7.93
N ILE A 82 2.43 17.42 6.95
CA ILE A 82 2.08 18.84 6.94
C ILE A 82 1.56 19.25 5.56
N ASP A 83 0.74 20.29 5.50
CA ASP A 83 0.41 20.97 4.25
C ASP A 83 0.95 22.40 4.24
N GLY A 84 1.33 22.85 3.05
CA GLY A 84 1.88 24.18 2.83
C GLY A 84 1.60 24.67 1.40
N VAL A 85 1.93 25.95 1.16
CA VAL A 85 1.86 26.53 -0.18
C VAL A 85 3.24 26.47 -0.82
N TYR A 86 3.40 25.59 -1.80
CA TYR A 86 4.67 25.38 -2.50
C TYR A 86 4.53 25.76 -3.99
N ASN A 87 5.59 26.36 -4.55
CA ASN A 87 5.62 26.72 -5.99
C ASN A 87 6.12 25.59 -6.90
N ASP A 88 5.82 24.36 -6.52
CA ASP A 88 6.23 23.13 -7.20
C ASP A 88 5.08 22.50 -7.97
N THR A 89 5.41 21.50 -8.78
CA THR A 89 4.45 20.76 -9.63
C THR A 89 3.80 19.57 -8.95
N TRP A 90 4.39 19.05 -7.88
CA TRP A 90 3.87 17.89 -7.15
C TRP A 90 2.64 18.22 -6.28
N TYR A 91 1.81 17.22 -6.03
CA TYR A 91 0.67 17.28 -5.10
C TYR A 91 1.09 16.90 -3.67
N GLY A 92 1.97 15.91 -3.52
CA GLY A 92 2.57 15.45 -2.30
C GLY A 92 4.06 15.19 -2.50
N LEU A 93 4.81 15.16 -1.40
CA LEU A 93 6.24 14.87 -1.39
C LEU A 93 6.61 14.12 -0.13
N TYR A 94 7.04 12.87 -0.27
CA TYR A 94 7.67 12.10 0.79
C TYR A 94 9.17 12.41 0.83
N THR A 95 9.69 12.72 2.01
CA THR A 95 11.12 12.94 2.23
C THR A 95 11.62 12.05 3.36
N PRO A 96 12.49 11.05 3.09
CA PRO A 96 13.09 10.22 4.12
C PRO A 96 14.06 11.02 4.99
N LYS A 97 14.07 10.73 6.29
CA LYS A 97 14.97 11.33 7.28
C LYS A 97 15.71 10.24 8.06
N ASP A 98 16.83 10.59 8.63
CA ASP A 98 17.65 9.66 9.44
C ASP A 98 17.98 8.35 8.68
N ARG A 99 18.40 8.47 7.42
CA ARG A 99 18.71 7.30 6.57
C ARG A 99 19.96 6.57 7.05
N GLN A 100 19.88 5.25 7.08
CA GLN A 100 20.99 4.37 7.48
C GLN A 100 21.86 3.98 6.26
N TRP A 101 22.56 4.93 5.69
CA TRP A 101 23.32 4.77 4.43
C TRP A 101 24.32 3.60 4.42
N LEU A 102 24.92 3.30 5.59
CA LEU A 102 25.93 2.25 5.71
C LEU A 102 25.36 0.83 5.77
N THR A 103 24.04 0.68 5.94
CA THR A 103 23.43 -0.64 6.14
C THR A 103 22.32 -0.93 5.12
N SER A 104 21.17 -0.29 5.25
CA SER A 104 19.97 -0.63 4.47
C SER A 104 19.50 0.48 3.53
N GLY A 105 20.03 1.69 3.65
CA GLY A 105 19.50 2.89 2.99
C GLY A 105 18.14 3.34 3.55
N ARG A 106 17.49 2.54 4.41
CA ARG A 106 16.16 2.79 4.94
C ARG A 106 16.14 3.94 5.94
N ALA A 107 15.00 4.62 6.01
CA ALA A 107 14.78 5.79 6.87
C ALA A 107 14.39 5.40 8.29
N GLY A 108 14.81 6.19 9.27
CA GLY A 108 14.31 6.12 10.64
C GLY A 108 13.05 6.96 10.83
N LYS A 109 12.92 8.05 10.07
CA LYS A 109 11.80 9.00 10.09
C LYS A 109 11.52 9.53 8.69
N PHE A 110 10.43 10.28 8.55
CA PHE A 110 10.08 10.96 7.31
C PHE A 110 9.36 12.28 7.54
N THR A 111 9.27 13.09 6.50
CA THR A 111 8.28 14.15 6.36
C THR A 111 7.44 13.89 5.11
N ILE A 112 6.13 14.16 5.20
CA ILE A 112 5.25 14.25 4.04
C ILE A 112 4.69 15.65 3.98
N GLU A 113 4.86 16.29 2.84
CA GLU A 113 4.37 17.63 2.55
C GLU A 113 3.29 17.57 1.48
N LEU A 114 2.10 18.11 1.75
CA LEU A 114 1.02 18.23 0.78
C LEU A 114 0.96 19.64 0.24
N ASN A 115 0.97 19.81 -1.08
CA ASN A 115 0.98 21.11 -1.73
C ASN A 115 -0.42 21.71 -1.79
N ARG A 116 -0.77 22.53 -0.80
CA ARG A 116 -2.08 23.19 -0.71
C ARG A 116 -2.38 24.08 -1.93
N LYS A 117 -1.35 24.66 -2.58
CA LYS A 117 -1.55 25.44 -3.80
C LYS A 117 -2.18 24.63 -4.92
N LYS A 118 -1.82 23.33 -5.02
CA LYS A 118 -2.34 22.40 -6.01
C LYS A 118 -3.65 21.75 -5.57
N LEU A 119 -3.85 21.60 -4.27
CA LEU A 119 -4.90 20.78 -3.69
C LEU A 119 -6.12 21.60 -3.25
N VAL A 120 -6.04 22.94 -3.19
CA VAL A 120 -7.08 23.80 -2.62
C VAL A 120 -8.45 23.68 -3.29
N SER A 121 -8.49 23.36 -4.58
CA SER A 121 -9.73 23.13 -5.35
C SER A 121 -10.15 21.67 -5.44
N GLU A 122 -9.35 20.75 -4.88
CA GLU A 122 -9.58 19.32 -4.98
C GLU A 122 -10.45 18.81 -3.82
N SER A 123 -11.12 17.68 -4.07
CA SER A 123 -11.96 17.00 -3.07
C SER A 123 -11.14 16.40 -1.92
N ASN A 124 -11.76 16.12 -0.78
CA ASN A 124 -11.12 15.37 0.31
C ASN A 124 -10.62 13.99 -0.14
N ASN A 125 -11.31 13.33 -1.07
CA ASN A 125 -10.85 12.06 -1.64
C ASN A 125 -9.54 12.22 -2.41
N PHE A 126 -9.43 13.29 -3.20
CA PHE A 126 -8.19 13.59 -3.92
C PHE A 126 -7.03 13.81 -2.95
N TRP A 127 -7.20 14.64 -1.93
CA TRP A 127 -6.22 14.85 -0.87
C TRP A 127 -5.83 13.55 -0.17
N GLN A 128 -6.83 12.72 0.19
CA GLN A 128 -6.61 11.43 0.82
C GLN A 128 -5.80 10.49 -0.09
N SER A 129 -6.16 10.41 -1.38
CA SER A 129 -5.43 9.61 -2.35
C SER A 129 -3.96 10.02 -2.46
N VAL A 130 -3.67 11.33 -2.42
CA VAL A 130 -2.29 11.83 -2.40
C VAL A 130 -1.59 11.39 -1.13
N LEU A 131 -2.18 11.60 0.05
CA LEU A 131 -1.53 11.22 1.30
C LEU A 131 -1.32 9.70 1.44
N VAL A 132 -2.28 8.88 1.01
CA VAL A 132 -2.15 7.42 1.01
C VAL A 132 -0.99 6.96 0.10
N HIS A 133 -0.80 7.63 -1.04
CA HIS A 133 0.33 7.39 -1.94
C HIS A 133 1.68 7.74 -1.27
N GLU A 134 1.79 8.94 -0.70
CA GLU A 134 3.04 9.36 -0.01
C GLU A 134 3.38 8.44 1.17
N LEU A 135 2.37 7.94 1.90
CA LEU A 135 2.56 6.91 2.91
C LEU A 135 3.02 5.58 2.30
N GLY A 136 2.64 5.28 1.05
CA GLY A 136 3.18 4.13 0.31
C GLY A 136 4.70 4.17 0.17
N HIS A 137 5.28 5.34 -0.13
CA HIS A 137 6.73 5.55 -0.13
C HIS A 137 7.34 5.32 1.25
N ALA A 138 6.67 5.76 2.31
CA ALA A 138 7.12 5.47 3.67
C ALA A 138 7.18 3.96 3.94
N PHE A 139 6.28 3.18 3.34
CA PHE A 139 6.25 1.71 3.42
C PHE A 139 6.93 1.01 2.24
N CYS A 140 7.97 1.64 1.70
CA CYS A 140 8.90 1.07 0.71
C CYS A 140 8.31 0.84 -0.68
N LEU A 141 7.18 1.39 -1.03
CA LEU A 141 6.66 1.31 -2.40
C LEU A 141 7.22 2.45 -3.25
N ASP A 142 7.67 2.13 -4.47
CA ASP A 142 8.10 3.11 -5.45
C ASP A 142 6.96 3.48 -6.40
N ASP A 143 7.10 4.61 -7.06
CA ASP A 143 6.18 5.07 -8.10
C ASP A 143 6.05 4.06 -9.22
N LYS A 144 4.83 3.92 -9.72
CA LYS A 144 4.52 3.12 -10.89
C LYS A 144 4.15 4.03 -12.06
N PRO A 145 4.90 3.98 -13.17
CA PRO A 145 4.60 4.80 -14.35
C PRO A 145 3.35 4.33 -15.12
N SER A 146 2.71 3.24 -14.67
CA SER A 146 1.49 2.72 -15.28
C SER A 146 0.27 3.56 -14.92
N SER A 147 -0.72 3.58 -15.80
CA SER A 147 -2.02 4.21 -15.58
C SER A 147 -3.03 3.26 -14.96
N GLY A 148 -4.15 3.84 -14.48
CA GLY A 148 -5.28 3.12 -13.92
C GLY A 148 -5.22 2.85 -12.42
N ASN A 149 -6.23 2.16 -11.90
CA ASN A 149 -6.48 2.01 -10.47
C ASN A 149 -5.97 0.69 -9.88
N SER A 150 -4.99 0.04 -10.50
CA SER A 150 -4.42 -1.23 -10.02
C SER A 150 -3.48 -1.08 -8.81
N SER A 151 -3.02 0.13 -8.53
CA SER A 151 -2.15 0.48 -7.42
C SER A 151 -2.32 1.94 -7.02
N ILE A 152 -2.26 2.22 -5.72
CA ILE A 152 -2.22 3.61 -5.21
C ILE A 152 -0.95 4.34 -5.67
N MET A 153 0.09 3.60 -6.06
CA MET A 153 1.36 4.14 -6.54
C MET A 153 1.37 4.48 -8.04
N ASN A 154 0.28 4.23 -8.78
CA ASN A 154 0.21 4.61 -10.20
C ASN A 154 0.10 6.14 -10.35
N TYR A 155 0.84 6.72 -11.32
CA TYR A 155 0.79 8.17 -11.58
C TYR A 155 -0.60 8.64 -12.02
N ASP A 156 -1.21 7.94 -12.97
CA ASP A 156 -2.48 8.36 -13.61
C ASP A 156 -3.69 7.64 -13.00
N ARG A 157 -3.64 7.34 -11.70
CA ARG A 157 -4.82 6.81 -10.99
C ARG A 157 -5.91 7.87 -10.86
N ASP A 158 -7.15 7.45 -10.79
CA ASP A 158 -8.24 8.32 -10.40
C ASP A 158 -8.20 8.60 -8.89
N ARG A 159 -7.72 9.77 -8.52
CA ARG A 159 -7.54 10.21 -7.13
C ARG A 159 -8.86 10.47 -6.39
N ASN A 160 -9.97 10.58 -7.10
CA ASN A 160 -11.28 10.75 -6.46
C ASN A 160 -11.93 9.42 -6.06
N THR A 161 -11.51 8.31 -6.66
CA THR A 161 -12.06 6.97 -6.39
C THR A 161 -11.07 6.04 -5.70
N LEU A 162 -9.78 6.10 -6.06
CA LEU A 162 -8.75 5.29 -5.42
C LEU A 162 -8.14 6.03 -4.23
N ILE A 163 -8.69 5.78 -3.05
CA ILE A 163 -8.37 6.49 -1.79
C ILE A 163 -7.77 5.59 -0.71
N LYS A 164 -7.42 4.36 -1.05
CA LYS A 164 -6.83 3.36 -0.14
C LYS A 164 -5.90 2.41 -0.91
N PRO A 165 -4.98 1.70 -0.22
CA PRO A 165 -4.12 0.70 -0.84
C PRO A 165 -4.94 -0.40 -1.53
N THR A 166 -4.45 -0.88 -2.65
CA THR A 166 -5.00 -2.04 -3.37
C THR A 166 -4.34 -3.33 -2.90
N SER A 167 -4.85 -4.49 -3.36
CA SER A 167 -4.20 -5.78 -3.10
C SER A 167 -2.74 -5.81 -3.60
N ASN A 168 -2.44 -5.09 -4.68
CA ASN A 168 -1.08 -4.98 -5.19
C ASN A 168 -0.18 -4.22 -4.22
N ASP A 169 -0.63 -3.10 -3.67
CA ASP A 169 0.13 -2.32 -2.70
C ASP A 169 0.36 -3.10 -1.41
N ILE A 170 -0.68 -3.79 -0.92
CA ILE A 170 -0.61 -4.66 0.26
C ILE A 170 0.43 -5.76 0.06
N ALA A 171 0.43 -6.45 -1.09
CA ALA A 171 1.43 -7.47 -1.38
C ALA A 171 2.85 -6.88 -1.43
N GLY A 172 3.03 -5.68 -2.00
CA GLY A 172 4.32 -4.98 -2.03
C GLY A 172 4.85 -4.69 -0.63
N VAL A 173 4.01 -4.15 0.26
CA VAL A 173 4.40 -3.86 1.66
C VAL A 173 4.70 -5.15 2.42
N ASN A 174 3.88 -6.20 2.29
CA ASN A 174 4.14 -7.49 2.96
C ASN A 174 5.47 -8.13 2.51
N ASN A 175 5.91 -7.88 1.29
CA ASN A 175 7.21 -8.36 0.81
C ASN A 175 8.39 -7.48 1.25
N ALA A 176 8.13 -6.26 1.72
CA ALA A 176 9.16 -5.32 2.18
C ALA A 176 9.53 -5.53 3.65
N TYR A 177 8.63 -6.09 4.45
CA TYR A 177 8.75 -6.32 5.89
C TYR A 177 8.53 -7.78 6.26
#